data_630da7214d49ce8f0437e03124b7dd74
#
_entry.id   630da7214d49ce8f0437e03124b7dd74
#
_cell.length_a   1.000
_cell.length_b   1.000
_cell.length_c   1.000
_cell.angle_alpha   90.00
_cell.angle_beta   90.00
_cell.angle_gamma   90.00
#
_symmetry.space_group_name_H-M   'P 1'
#
loop_
_entity.id
_entity.type
_entity.pdbx_description
1 polymer ?
#
loop_
_entity_poly.entity_id
_entity_poly.type
_entity_poly.pdbx_seq_one_letter_code
_entity_poly.pdbx_strand_id
1 'polypeptide(L)' 'MAEKRDYYEVLGIGKNATDAEIKSAYRKLAKKYHPDLNPGDKEAEEKFKEVNEANDVLSDPQKRQRYDQFGFA' A
#
# COMPACT_ATOMS: atom_id res chain seq x y z
N MET A 1 2.90 12.22 -17.06
CA MET A 1 2.59 12.49 -15.67
C MET A 1 2.19 11.21 -14.96
N ALA A 2 2.89 10.87 -13.91
CA ALA A 2 2.59 9.65 -13.18
C ALA A 2 1.41 9.87 -12.25
N GLU A 3 0.37 9.09 -12.42
CA GLU A 3 -0.75 9.11 -11.50
C GLU A 3 -0.46 8.16 -10.34
N LYS A 4 -0.94 8.51 -9.16
CA LYS A 4 -0.88 7.59 -8.03
C LYS A 4 -1.75 6.39 -8.34
N ARG A 5 -1.19 5.21 -8.13
CA ARG A 5 -1.97 3.99 -8.28
C ARG A 5 -2.98 3.87 -7.16
N ASP A 6 -4.07 3.18 -7.44
CA ASP A 6 -5.06 2.81 -6.43
C ASP A 6 -4.35 2.04 -5.32
N TYR A 7 -4.66 2.35 -4.07
CA TYR A 7 -4.05 1.70 -2.93
C TYR A 7 -4.28 0.18 -2.90
N TYR A 8 -5.43 -0.27 -3.33
CA TYR A 8 -5.70 -1.71 -3.45
C TYR A 8 -4.78 -2.34 -4.49
N GLU A 9 -4.57 -1.64 -5.58
CA GLU A 9 -3.68 -2.09 -6.63
C GLU A 9 -2.23 -2.12 -6.16
N VAL A 10 -1.83 -1.11 -5.39
CA VAL A 10 -0.47 -1.06 -4.82
C VAL A 10 -0.19 -2.28 -3.96
N LEU A 11 -1.17 -2.71 -3.16
CA LEU A 11 -1.03 -3.89 -2.32
C LEU A 11 -1.37 -5.19 -3.06
N GLY A 12 -1.87 -5.11 -4.29
CA GLY A 12 -2.21 -6.29 -5.08
C GLY A 12 -3.40 -7.06 -4.54
N ILE A 13 -4.37 -6.35 -3.98
CA ILE A 13 -5.56 -6.94 -3.38
C ILE A 13 -6.81 -6.32 -3.97
N GLY A 14 -7.96 -6.95 -3.74
CA GLY A 14 -9.24 -6.42 -4.20
C GLY A 14 -9.89 -5.48 -3.20
N LYS A 15 -10.88 -4.75 -3.66
CA LYS A 15 -11.60 -3.79 -2.82
C LYS A 15 -12.36 -4.46 -1.68
N ASN A 16 -12.63 -5.75 -1.81
CA ASN A 16 -13.31 -6.52 -0.78
C ASN A 16 -12.35 -7.22 0.19
N ALA A 17 -11.07 -6.89 0.12
CA ALA A 17 -10.07 -7.51 0.98
C ALA A 17 -10.39 -7.26 2.45
N THR A 18 -10.20 -8.29 3.26
CA THR A 18 -10.37 -8.18 4.72
C THR A 18 -9.17 -7.46 5.32
N ASP A 19 -9.33 -6.99 6.56
CA ASP A 19 -8.22 -6.37 7.28
C ASP A 19 -7.02 -7.31 7.38
N ALA A 20 -7.25 -8.59 7.57
CA ALA A 20 -6.19 -9.59 7.62
C ALA A 20 -5.46 -9.71 6.28
N GLU A 21 -6.20 -9.66 5.17
CA GLU A 21 -5.62 -9.72 3.84
C GLU A 21 -4.79 -8.47 3.54
N ILE A 22 -5.27 -7.30 3.94
CA ILE A 22 -4.54 -6.04 3.80
C ILE A 22 -3.22 -6.13 4.55
N LYS A 23 -3.27 -6.59 5.80
CA LYS A 23 -2.08 -6.71 6.64
C LYS A 23 -1.07 -7.69 6.06
N SER A 24 -1.56 -8.84 5.59
CA SER A 24 -0.71 -9.86 4.99
C SER A 24 -0.03 -9.34 3.73
N ALA A 25 -0.78 -8.67 2.85
CA ALA A 25 -0.25 -8.09 1.62
C ALA A 25 0.80 -7.03 1.93
N TYR A 26 0.52 -6.18 2.90
CA TYR A 26 1.46 -5.15 3.33
C TYR A 26 2.78 -5.77 3.79
N ARG A 27 2.71 -6.77 4.66
CA ARG A 27 3.93 -7.41 5.19
C ARG A 27 4.80 -8.00 4.08
N LYS A 28 4.18 -8.66 3.12
CA LYS A 28 4.91 -9.27 2.01
C LYS A 28 5.63 -8.22 1.17
N LEU A 29 4.94 -7.15 0.83
CA LEU A 29 5.50 -6.10 0.00
C LEU A 29 6.52 -5.25 0.76
N ALA A 30 6.25 -4.97 2.02
CA ALA A 30 7.18 -4.22 2.85
C ALA A 30 8.51 -4.98 2.98
N LYS A 31 8.45 -6.29 3.11
CA LYS A 31 9.65 -7.12 3.15
C LYS A 31 10.37 -7.12 1.80
N LYS A 32 9.61 -7.23 0.72
CA LYS A 32 10.17 -7.28 -0.63
C LYS A 32 10.94 -6.01 -0.98
N TYR A 33 10.40 -4.85 -0.61
CA TYR A 33 10.98 -3.56 -0.98
C TYR A 33 11.73 -2.87 0.17
N HIS A 34 11.97 -3.58 1.25
CA HIS A 34 12.64 -2.98 2.42
C HIS A 34 14.02 -2.47 2.04
N PRO A 35 14.39 -1.25 2.50
CA PRO A 35 15.70 -0.68 2.16
C PRO A 35 16.89 -1.53 2.57
N ASP A 36 16.79 -2.26 3.69
CA ASP A 36 17.86 -3.14 4.16
C ASP A 36 18.11 -4.31 3.21
N LEU A 37 17.06 -4.75 2.51
CA LEU A 37 17.15 -5.86 1.55
C LEU A 37 17.43 -5.36 0.14
N ASN A 38 17.25 -4.09 -0.12
CA ASN A 38 17.43 -3.47 -1.43
C ASN A 38 18.26 -2.20 -1.31
N PRO A 39 19.48 -2.29 -0.77
CA PRO A 39 20.27 -1.10 -0.53
C PRO A 39 20.62 -0.37 -1.84
N GLY A 40 20.39 0.93 -1.86
CA GLY A 40 20.68 1.74 -3.03
C GLY A 40 19.71 1.62 -4.19
N ASP A 41 18.67 0.83 -4.04
CA ASP A 41 17.65 0.65 -5.07
C ASP A 41 16.55 1.69 -4.91
N LYS A 42 16.59 2.73 -5.74
CA LYS A 42 15.63 3.83 -5.65
C LYS A 42 14.22 3.40 -6.02
N GLU A 43 14.10 2.48 -6.96
CA GLU A 43 12.79 1.97 -7.37
C GLU A 43 12.11 1.23 -6.22
N ALA A 44 12.86 0.38 -5.52
CA ALA A 44 12.35 -0.33 -4.36
C ALA A 44 11.99 0.66 -3.24
N GLU A 45 12.79 1.70 -3.06
CA GLU A 45 12.51 2.73 -2.07
C GLU A 45 11.20 3.45 -2.36
N GLU A 46 10.95 3.81 -3.61
CA GLU A 46 9.70 4.45 -4.01
C GLU A 46 8.51 3.52 -3.79
N LYS A 47 8.65 2.26 -4.17
CA LYS A 47 7.59 1.27 -3.96
C LYS A 47 7.32 1.03 -2.48
N PHE A 48 8.36 1.05 -1.67
CA PHE A 48 8.22 0.91 -0.23
C PHE A 48 7.37 2.04 0.35
N LYS A 49 7.62 3.26 -0.10
CA LYS A 49 6.82 4.43 0.31
C LYS A 49 5.36 4.28 -0.11
N GLU A 50 5.11 3.84 -1.34
CA GLU A 50 3.74 3.61 -1.82
C GLU A 50 3.03 2.55 -0.99
N VAL A 51 3.71 1.46 -0.69
CA VAL A 51 3.16 0.36 0.12
C VAL A 51 2.80 0.86 1.52
N ASN A 52 3.67 1.64 2.13
CA ASN A 52 3.40 2.20 3.46
C ASN A 52 2.21 3.15 3.44
N GLU A 53 2.11 3.99 2.43
CA GLU A 53 1.00 4.91 2.28
C GLU A 53 -0.32 4.16 2.09
N ALA A 54 -0.32 3.16 1.21
CA ALA A 54 -1.51 2.35 0.98
C ALA A 54 -1.97 1.64 2.25
N ASN A 55 -1.03 1.07 2.99
CA ASN A 55 -1.35 0.40 4.25
C ASN A 55 -1.91 1.38 5.28
N ASP A 56 -1.33 2.58 5.37
CA ASP A 56 -1.78 3.59 6.32
C ASP A 56 -3.24 3.96 6.11
N VAL A 57 -3.65 4.05 4.86
CA VAL A 57 -5.04 4.36 4.51
C VAL A 57 -5.94 3.14 4.68
N LEU A 58 -5.56 2.00 4.14
CA LEU A 58 -6.43 0.83 4.09
C LEU A 58 -6.54 0.08 5.42
N SER A 59 -5.58 0.26 6.32
CA SER A 59 -5.62 -0.39 7.63
C SER A 59 -6.43 0.39 8.67
N ASP A 60 -6.70 1.66 8.39
CA ASP A 60 -7.52 2.49 9.28
C ASP A 60 -8.95 2.50 8.74
N PRO A 61 -9.94 2.00 9.53
CA PRO A 61 -11.33 1.93 9.07
C PRO A 61 -11.90 3.25 8.58
N GLN A 62 -11.58 4.34 9.26
CA GLN A 62 -12.08 5.66 8.87
C GLN A 62 -11.45 6.15 7.58
N LYS A 63 -10.14 6.01 7.46
CA LYS A 63 -9.42 6.42 6.26
C LYS A 63 -9.80 5.55 5.07
N ARG A 64 -9.94 4.24 5.30
CA ARG A 64 -10.36 3.32 4.26
C ARG A 64 -11.75 3.68 3.75
N GLN A 65 -12.68 3.99 4.65
CA GLN A 65 -14.03 4.38 4.28
C GLN A 65 -14.03 5.64 3.41
N ARG A 66 -13.26 6.64 3.80
CA ARG A 66 -13.13 7.86 3.02
C ARG A 66 -12.52 7.60 1.65
N TYR A 67 -11.50 6.78 1.62
CA TYR A 67 -10.86 6.43 0.37
C TYR A 67 -11.82 5.71 -0.57
N ASP A 68 -12.56 4.74 -0.04
CA ASP A 68 -13.54 3.98 -0.83
C ASP A 68 -14.66 4.88 -1.37
N GLN A 69 -15.02 5.88 -0.60
CA GLN A 69 -16.12 6.78 -0.92
C GLN A 69 -15.70 7.91 -1.88
N PHE A 70 -14.53 8.49 -1.67
CA PHE A 70 -14.09 9.68 -2.39
C PHE A 70 -12.84 9.48 -3.25
N GLY A 71 -12.16 8.36 -3.15
CA GLY A 71 -10.92 8.11 -3.87
C GLY A 71 -9.69 8.76 -3.29
N PHE A 72 -9.80 9.31 -2.07
CA PHE A 72 -8.65 9.88 -1.36
C PHE A 72 -8.91 9.85 0.14
N ALA A 73 -7.86 9.97 0.90
CA ALA A 73 -7.95 9.97 2.36
C ALA A 73 -7.70 11.35 2.93
#